data_6ad80ff64f28c4db7db4f9cccca2af88
#
_entry.id   6ad80ff64f28c4db7db4f9cccca2af88
#
_cell.length_a   1.000
_cell.length_b   1.000
_cell.length_c   1.000
_cell.angle_alpha   90.00
_cell.angle_beta   90.00
_cell.angle_gamma   90.00
#
_symmetry.space_group_name_H-M   'P 1'
#
loop_
_entity.id
_entity.type
_entity.pdbx_description
1 polymer ?
#
loop_
_entity_poly.entity_id
_entity_poly.type
_entity_poly.pdbx_seq_one_letter_code
_entity_poly.pdbx_strand_id
1 'polypeptide(L)'
;MALSMSFDTVIRPYFTPCYRAHMIHGNLDLWDYDTVKQKWQDIHDSVKTKSMPRAGCAEGVWDDSTRDQFIADFVSWKAGGFPK
;
A
#
# COMPACT_ATOMS: atom_id res chain seq x y z
N MET A 1 -8.96 20.84 -12.09
CA MET A 1 -8.58 19.51 -12.58
C MET A 1 -8.35 18.57 -11.41
N ALA A 2 -9.03 17.46 -11.40
CA ALA A 2 -8.87 16.51 -10.31
C ALA A 2 -7.51 15.82 -10.40
N LEU A 3 -6.85 15.69 -9.26
CA LEU A 3 -5.65 14.88 -9.19
C LEU A 3 -6.05 13.41 -9.20
N SER A 4 -5.47 12.66 -10.09
CA SER A 4 -5.71 11.22 -10.13
C SER A 4 -4.99 10.55 -8.98
N MET A 5 -5.72 9.74 -8.23
CA MET A 5 -5.14 8.86 -7.22
C MET A 5 -4.61 7.61 -7.93
N SER A 6 -3.59 7.81 -8.77
CA SER A 6 -3.10 6.70 -9.57
C SER A 6 -2.22 5.77 -8.75
N PHE A 7 -2.23 4.49 -9.10
CA PHE A 7 -1.39 3.51 -8.44
C PHE A 7 0.08 3.90 -8.49
N ASP A 8 0.56 4.23 -9.69
CA ASP A 8 1.99 4.48 -9.90
C ASP A 8 2.50 5.71 -9.16
N THR A 9 1.67 6.75 -9.00
CA THR A 9 2.13 8.02 -8.44
C THR A 9 1.78 8.19 -6.97
N VAL A 10 0.75 7.51 -6.47
CA VAL A 10 0.27 7.72 -5.10
C VAL A 10 0.44 6.47 -4.24
N ILE A 11 0.01 5.31 -4.72
CA ILE A 11 -0.01 4.10 -3.89
C ILE A 11 1.34 3.39 -3.87
N ARG A 12 1.91 3.14 -5.05
CA ARG A 12 3.18 2.41 -5.16
C ARG A 12 4.32 3.04 -4.36
N PRO A 13 4.48 4.37 -4.34
CA PRO A 13 5.59 4.98 -3.58
C PRO A 13 5.57 4.72 -2.07
N TYR A 14 4.43 4.32 -1.51
CA TYR A 14 4.39 3.92 -0.11
C TYR A 14 5.19 2.66 0.15
N PHE A 15 5.34 1.81 -0.86
CA PHE A 15 5.99 0.51 -0.72
C PHE A 15 7.46 0.62 -1.10
N THR A 16 8.32 0.67 -0.09
CA THR A 16 9.77 0.73 -0.30
C THR A 16 10.29 -0.59 -0.87
N PRO A 17 11.49 -0.61 -1.48
CA PRO A 17 12.07 -1.85 -1.98
C PRO A 17 12.18 -2.94 -0.92
N CYS A 18 12.55 -2.58 0.31
CA CYS A 18 12.64 -3.54 1.41
C CYS A 18 11.27 -4.13 1.73
N TYR A 19 10.27 -3.30 1.83
CA TYR A 19 8.90 -3.71 2.13
C TYR A 19 8.38 -4.65 1.03
N ARG A 20 8.58 -4.27 -0.23
CA ARG A 20 8.20 -5.11 -1.36
C ARG A 20 8.87 -6.47 -1.29
N ALA A 21 10.18 -6.50 -1.00
CA ALA A 21 10.93 -7.75 -0.93
C ALA A 21 10.40 -8.69 0.14
N HIS A 22 10.01 -8.15 1.29
CA HIS A 22 9.41 -8.96 2.34
C HIS A 22 8.09 -9.57 1.91
N MET A 23 7.25 -8.79 1.25
CA MET A 23 5.90 -9.26 0.90
C MET A 23 5.90 -10.19 -0.30
N ILE A 24 6.87 -10.06 -1.20
CA ILE A 24 6.92 -10.89 -2.39
C ILE A 24 7.22 -12.37 -2.05
N HIS A 25 7.85 -12.63 -0.91
CA HIS A 25 8.04 -13.99 -0.42
C HIS A 25 6.72 -14.70 -0.15
N GLY A 26 5.67 -13.95 0.15
CA GLY A 26 4.33 -14.49 0.32
C GLY A 26 3.47 -14.37 -0.94
N ASN A 27 4.10 -14.20 -2.09
CA ASN A 27 3.42 -14.03 -3.37
C ASN A 27 2.60 -12.74 -3.47
N LEU A 28 2.97 -11.72 -2.71
CA LEU A 28 2.31 -10.43 -2.74
C LEU A 28 3.30 -9.38 -3.25
N ASP A 29 3.20 -9.07 -4.54
CA ASP A 29 4.04 -8.04 -5.15
C ASP A 29 3.33 -6.69 -5.02
N LEU A 30 3.79 -5.87 -4.07
CA LEU A 30 3.18 -4.57 -3.78
C LEU A 30 3.43 -3.54 -4.89
N TRP A 31 4.30 -3.84 -5.85
CA TRP A 31 4.54 -2.96 -6.99
C TRP A 31 3.76 -3.39 -8.23
N ASP A 32 3.02 -4.51 -8.15
CA ASP A 32 2.18 -4.98 -9.25
C ASP A 32 0.75 -4.48 -9.04
N TYR A 33 0.28 -3.69 -9.99
CA TYR A 33 -1.05 -3.08 -9.94
C TYR A 33 -2.16 -4.11 -9.74
N ASP A 34 -2.16 -5.17 -10.55
CA ASP A 34 -3.23 -6.17 -10.49
C ASP A 34 -3.23 -6.92 -9.16
N THR A 35 -2.05 -7.24 -8.64
CA THR A 35 -1.92 -7.92 -7.36
C THR A 35 -2.47 -7.06 -6.23
N VAL A 36 -2.09 -5.78 -6.19
CA VAL A 36 -2.55 -4.87 -5.14
C VAL A 36 -4.05 -4.68 -5.23
N LYS A 37 -4.58 -4.55 -6.43
CA LYS A 37 -6.02 -4.39 -6.65
C LYS A 37 -6.78 -5.62 -6.13
N GLN A 38 -6.33 -6.82 -6.47
CA GLN A 38 -6.97 -8.05 -6.03
C GLN A 38 -6.89 -8.25 -4.52
N LYS A 39 -5.79 -7.86 -3.93
CA LYS A 39 -5.52 -8.03 -2.49
C LYS A 39 -5.84 -6.78 -1.69
N TRP A 40 -6.59 -5.86 -2.26
CA TRP A 40 -6.86 -4.56 -1.63
C TRP A 40 -7.37 -4.71 -0.19
N GLN A 41 -8.36 -5.59 0.01
CA GLN A 41 -8.96 -5.75 1.33
C GLN A 41 -7.95 -6.30 2.34
N ASP A 42 -7.17 -7.30 1.94
CA ASP A 42 -6.17 -7.90 2.82
C ASP A 42 -5.09 -6.87 3.21
N ILE A 43 -4.64 -6.08 2.23
CA ILE A 43 -3.63 -5.05 2.47
C ILE A 43 -4.20 -3.96 3.39
N HIS A 44 -5.41 -3.49 3.10
CA HIS A 44 -6.07 -2.48 3.91
C HIS A 44 -6.18 -2.93 5.37
N ASP A 45 -6.69 -4.14 5.59
CA ASP A 45 -6.88 -4.65 6.94
C ASP A 45 -5.55 -4.88 7.67
N SER A 46 -4.54 -5.34 6.96
CA SER A 46 -3.21 -5.54 7.53
C SER A 46 -2.57 -4.23 7.99
N VAL A 47 -2.71 -3.18 7.20
CA VAL A 47 -2.21 -1.86 7.59
C VAL A 47 -3.00 -1.31 8.78
N LYS A 48 -4.33 -1.46 8.74
CA LYS A 48 -5.20 -0.97 9.80
C LYS A 48 -4.91 -1.65 11.14
N THR A 49 -4.61 -2.94 11.13
CA THR A 49 -4.31 -3.71 12.33
C THR A 49 -2.83 -3.64 12.73
N LYS A 50 -2.03 -2.85 12.00
CA LYS A 50 -0.60 -2.66 12.24
C LYS A 50 0.24 -3.92 11.97
N SER A 51 -0.29 -4.87 11.21
CA SER A 51 0.48 -6.02 10.74
C SER A 51 1.43 -5.66 9.61
N MET A 52 1.14 -4.59 8.90
CA MET A 52 1.96 -4.05 7.81
C MET A 52 2.19 -2.55 8.03
N PRO A 53 3.35 -2.03 7.66
CA PRO A 53 4.55 -2.77 7.27
C PRO A 53 5.20 -3.48 8.45
N ARG A 54 5.99 -4.52 8.14
CA ARG A 54 6.70 -5.27 9.19
C ARG A 54 7.93 -4.51 9.66
N ALA A 55 8.33 -4.79 10.89
CA ALA A 55 9.47 -4.12 11.53
C ALA A 55 10.83 -4.57 11.00
N GLY A 56 10.90 -5.46 10.03
CA GLY A 56 12.16 -6.00 9.53
C GLY A 56 12.92 -5.11 8.56
N CYS A 57 12.31 -4.02 8.11
CA CYS A 57 12.95 -3.11 7.16
C CYS A 57 13.68 -1.99 7.88
N ALA A 58 14.67 -1.40 7.21
CA ALA A 58 15.46 -0.31 7.77
C ALA A 58 14.59 0.89 8.17
N GLU A 59 13.51 1.14 7.43
CA GLU A 59 12.55 2.21 7.71
C GLU A 59 11.68 1.90 8.93
N GLY A 60 11.65 0.65 9.36
CA GLY A 60 10.77 0.22 10.44
C GLY A 60 9.31 0.23 10.05
N VAL A 61 8.43 0.21 11.06
CA VAL A 61 6.99 0.34 10.83
C VAL A 61 6.64 1.79 10.57
N TRP A 62 5.56 2.02 9.82
CA TRP A 62 5.06 3.37 9.61
C TRP A 62 4.57 3.96 10.93
N ASP A 63 4.76 5.26 11.11
CA ASP A 63 4.13 5.95 12.21
C ASP A 63 2.63 6.08 11.95
N ASP A 64 1.88 6.53 12.96
CA ASP A 64 0.42 6.62 12.85
C ASP A 64 0.01 7.60 11.75
N SER A 65 0.74 8.70 11.60
CA SER A 65 0.45 9.69 10.57
C SER A 65 0.58 9.10 9.16
N THR A 66 1.66 8.38 8.89
CA THR A 66 1.88 7.74 7.60
C THR A 66 0.84 6.66 7.34
N ARG A 67 0.54 5.87 8.36
CA ARG A 67 -0.47 4.82 8.24
C ARG A 67 -1.85 5.39 7.93
N ASP A 68 -2.24 6.44 8.62
CA ASP A 68 -3.54 7.08 8.39
C ASP A 68 -3.62 7.69 7.01
N GLN A 69 -2.54 8.31 6.54
CA GLN A 69 -2.47 8.87 5.20
C GLN A 69 -2.58 7.78 4.13
N PHE A 70 -1.86 6.68 4.33
CA PHE A 70 -1.93 5.55 3.40
C PHE A 70 -3.37 5.01 3.31
N ILE A 71 -4.02 4.80 4.45
CA ILE A 71 -5.38 4.27 4.46
C ILE A 71 -6.34 5.22 3.74
N ALA A 72 -6.23 6.52 4.00
CA ALA A 72 -7.06 7.51 3.33
C ALA A 72 -6.85 7.48 1.81
N ASP A 73 -5.59 7.44 1.37
CA ASP A 73 -5.27 7.39 -0.06
C ASP A 73 -5.71 6.07 -0.68
N PHE A 74 -5.54 4.98 0.03
CA PHE A 74 -5.90 3.64 -0.45
C PHE A 74 -7.41 3.49 -0.64
N VAL A 75 -8.19 4.02 0.31
CA VAL A 75 -9.66 4.03 0.21
C VAL A 75 -10.11 4.92 -0.95
N SER A 76 -9.51 6.09 -1.10
CA SER A 76 -9.82 6.99 -2.21
C SER A 76 -9.48 6.37 -3.57
N TRP A 77 -8.38 5.64 -3.63
CA TRP A 77 -7.97 4.94 -4.84
C TRP A 77 -9.03 3.90 -5.27
N LYS A 78 -9.51 3.12 -4.32
CA LYS A 78 -10.57 2.14 -4.58
C LYS A 78 -11.86 2.84 -5.01
N ALA A 79 -12.24 3.90 -4.31
CA ALA A 79 -13.47 4.66 -4.62
C ALA A 79 -13.41 5.26 -6.02
N GLY A 80 -12.23 5.60 -6.52
CA GLY A 80 -12.04 6.12 -7.86
C GLY A 80 -11.97 5.07 -8.95
N GLY A 81 -12.16 3.79 -8.63
CA GLY A 81 -12.13 2.70 -9.60
C GLY A 81 -10.75 2.12 -9.85
N PHE A 82 -9.85 2.23 -8.90
CA PHE A 82 -8.48 1.72 -8.98
C PHE A 82 -7.70 2.30 -10.17
N PRO A 83 -7.59 3.63 -10.29
CA PRO A 83 -6.84 4.21 -11.41
C PRO A 83 -5.37 3.79 -11.38
N LYS A 84 -4.86 3.50 -12.56
CA LYS A 84 -3.51 3.01 -12.76
C LYS A 84 -2.51 4.16 -12.81
#